data_22893ed3a2bfe96cf2121027d0bf8006
#
_entry.id   22893ed3a2bfe96cf2121027d0bf8006
#
_cell.length_a   1.000
_cell.length_b   1.000
_cell.length_c   1.000
_cell.angle_alpha   90.00
_cell.angle_beta   90.00
_cell.angle_gamma   90.00
#
_symmetry.space_group_name_H-M   'P 1'
#
loop_
_entity.id
_entity.type
_entity.pdbx_description
1 polymer ?
#
loop_
_entity_poly.entity_id
_entity_poly.type
_entity_poly.pdbx_seq_one_letter_code
_entity_poly.pdbx_strand_id
1 'polypeptide(L)'
;VLSIFLALVLAGTPDAEQQLGFARSLDGEGDHYRAIGEYKRFLYLYPDSPLADEARLAIGRAYVRGEQPDAAEAHFLSLAELSPEWRARAQLELGWARYAAGRSQAATFALRSFLRWSDSQATADTDRARYLLGWALLAEDDGAAAAEAFSSITSLPEKRPLTEAARSWPSLPRKSPLLAGLLSVVPGAGHLYIGEPLIGLAALGWNGLFSFALYESIRRDQVGVAVLLGALELIWYTGTIFGAVSGAQKYNRDVRLQALEGLRTRFNDRPETWPPSPVSR
;
A
#
# COMPACT_ATOMS: atom_id res chain seq x y z
N VAL A 1 -54.71 -21.95 20.96
CA VAL A 1 -54.33 -21.81 19.53
C VAL A 1 -53.40 -20.58 19.34
N LEU A 2 -53.75 -19.41 19.90
CA LEU A 2 -52.96 -18.19 19.77
C LEU A 2 -51.61 -18.29 20.45
N SER A 3 -51.48 -18.98 21.59
CA SER A 3 -50.22 -19.21 22.31
C SER A 3 -49.30 -20.16 21.57
N ILE A 4 -49.82 -21.15 20.82
CA ILE A 4 -49.04 -22.07 20.03
C ILE A 4 -48.53 -21.35 18.77
N PHE A 5 -49.35 -20.48 18.17
CA PHE A 5 -48.90 -19.69 17.00
C PHE A 5 -47.84 -18.66 17.40
N LEU A 6 -47.95 -18.06 18.56
CA LEU A 6 -46.95 -17.11 19.10
C LEU A 6 -45.64 -17.85 19.43
N ALA A 7 -45.70 -19.04 19.98
CA ALA A 7 -44.56 -19.90 20.25
C ALA A 7 -43.88 -20.40 18.96
N LEU A 8 -44.63 -20.69 17.91
CA LEU A 8 -44.11 -21.09 16.60
C LEU A 8 -43.42 -19.89 15.87
N VAL A 9 -43.98 -18.69 16.03
CA VAL A 9 -43.37 -17.45 15.46
C VAL A 9 -42.09 -17.08 16.20
N LEU A 10 -42.03 -17.28 17.52
CA LEU A 10 -40.84 -17.03 18.33
C LEU A 10 -39.76 -18.11 18.17
N ALA A 11 -40.14 -19.35 17.82
CA ALA A 11 -39.18 -20.44 17.54
C ALA A 11 -38.50 -20.32 16.17
N GLY A 12 -38.85 -19.34 15.36
CA GLY A 12 -38.32 -19.18 14.01
C GLY A 12 -37.39 -17.99 13.79
N THR A 13 -37.18 -17.12 14.77
CA THR A 13 -36.17 -16.05 14.65
C THR A 13 -34.83 -16.57 15.18
N PRO A 14 -33.78 -16.61 14.35
CA PRO A 14 -32.47 -16.99 14.85
C PRO A 14 -32.08 -16.05 15.99
N ASP A 15 -31.46 -16.62 17.03
CA ASP A 15 -30.84 -15.83 18.11
C ASP A 15 -29.80 -14.88 17.51
N ALA A 16 -29.58 -13.72 18.16
CA ALA A 16 -28.60 -12.72 17.72
C ALA A 16 -27.21 -13.35 17.47
N GLU A 17 -26.78 -14.28 18.35
CA GLU A 17 -25.53 -15.00 18.20
C GLU A 17 -25.51 -15.90 16.96
N GLN A 18 -26.60 -16.62 16.69
CA GLN A 18 -26.71 -17.49 15.51
C GLN A 18 -26.70 -16.67 14.21
N GLN A 19 -27.40 -15.53 14.19
CA GLN A 19 -27.43 -14.66 13.01
C GLN A 19 -26.05 -14.07 12.72
N LEU A 20 -25.34 -13.59 13.76
CA LEU A 20 -23.98 -13.09 13.61
C LEU A 20 -23.00 -14.20 13.26
N GLY A 21 -23.17 -15.39 13.85
CA GLY A 21 -22.37 -16.58 13.55
C GLY A 21 -22.47 -16.99 12.08
N PHE A 22 -23.67 -16.92 11.48
CA PHE A 22 -23.88 -17.20 10.07
C PHE A 22 -23.13 -16.15 9.18
N ALA A 23 -23.22 -14.87 9.52
CA ALA A 23 -22.47 -13.83 8.80
C ALA A 23 -20.95 -14.05 8.87
N ARG A 24 -20.43 -14.42 10.06
CA ARG A 24 -19.00 -14.77 10.25
C ARG A 24 -18.59 -15.99 9.43
N SER A 25 -19.46 -17.01 9.32
CA SER A 25 -19.18 -18.21 8.50
C SER A 25 -19.01 -17.85 7.03
N LEU A 26 -19.94 -17.10 6.47
CA LEU A 26 -19.85 -16.62 5.09
C LEU A 26 -18.57 -15.81 4.83
N ASP A 27 -18.22 -14.96 5.77
CA ASP A 27 -17.02 -14.14 5.68
C ASP A 27 -15.73 -15.00 5.73
N GLY A 28 -15.70 -16.00 6.61
CA GLY A 28 -14.62 -16.97 6.70
C GLY A 28 -14.49 -17.89 5.49
N GLU A 29 -15.58 -18.16 4.78
CA GLU A 29 -15.62 -18.91 3.51
C GLU A 29 -15.19 -18.06 2.30
N GLY A 30 -14.94 -16.74 2.50
CA GLY A 30 -14.57 -15.80 1.44
C GLY A 30 -15.76 -15.19 0.70
N ASP A 31 -17.00 -15.49 1.10
CA ASP A 31 -18.21 -14.87 0.54
C ASP A 31 -18.49 -13.53 1.23
N HIS A 32 -17.56 -12.60 1.08
CA HIS A 32 -17.59 -11.29 1.74
C HIS A 32 -18.82 -10.47 1.36
N TYR A 33 -19.28 -10.59 0.12
CA TYR A 33 -20.45 -9.85 -0.35
C TYR A 33 -21.73 -10.26 0.41
N ARG A 34 -21.97 -11.57 0.54
CA ARG A 34 -23.13 -12.09 1.29
C ARG A 34 -22.95 -11.82 2.79
N ALA A 35 -21.74 -11.99 3.32
CA ALA A 35 -21.43 -11.67 4.72
C ALA A 35 -21.81 -10.23 5.07
N ILE A 36 -21.47 -9.25 4.24
CA ILE A 36 -21.85 -7.84 4.42
C ILE A 36 -23.37 -7.69 4.50
N GLY A 37 -24.11 -8.39 3.64
CA GLY A 37 -25.59 -8.41 3.65
C GLY A 37 -26.13 -8.94 4.99
N GLU A 38 -25.58 -10.05 5.47
CA GLU A 38 -26.03 -10.67 6.74
C GLU A 38 -25.59 -9.86 7.98
N TYR A 39 -24.42 -9.20 7.97
CA TYR A 39 -24.04 -8.25 9.02
C TYR A 39 -25.01 -7.04 9.06
N LYS A 40 -25.39 -6.49 7.92
CA LYS A 40 -26.37 -5.39 7.84
C LYS A 40 -27.75 -5.85 8.33
N ARG A 41 -28.17 -7.06 7.96
CA ARG A 41 -29.40 -7.66 8.45
C ARG A 41 -29.37 -7.85 9.96
N PHE A 42 -28.24 -8.32 10.51
CA PHE A 42 -28.05 -8.42 11.95
C PHE A 42 -28.26 -7.06 12.65
N LEU A 43 -27.63 -6.00 12.15
CA LEU A 43 -27.76 -4.66 12.73
C LEU A 43 -29.20 -4.11 12.63
N TYR A 44 -29.93 -4.49 11.61
CA TYR A 44 -31.34 -4.14 11.46
C TYR A 44 -32.24 -4.87 12.47
N LEU A 45 -32.00 -6.17 12.67
CA LEU A 45 -32.80 -7.00 13.58
C LEU A 45 -32.44 -6.79 15.05
N TYR A 46 -31.18 -6.52 15.35
CA TYR A 46 -30.62 -6.45 16.72
C TYR A 46 -29.78 -5.18 16.93
N PRO A 47 -30.37 -3.98 16.75
CA PRO A 47 -29.60 -2.73 16.80
C PRO A 47 -28.97 -2.46 18.16
N ASP A 48 -29.60 -2.93 19.25
CA ASP A 48 -29.17 -2.73 20.65
C ASP A 48 -28.39 -3.93 21.20
N SER A 49 -28.04 -4.90 20.34
CA SER A 49 -27.23 -6.03 20.79
C SER A 49 -25.82 -5.59 21.20
N PRO A 50 -25.24 -6.18 22.26
CA PRO A 50 -23.85 -5.95 22.60
C PRO A 50 -22.86 -6.37 21.49
N LEU A 51 -23.33 -7.16 20.51
CA LEU A 51 -22.57 -7.58 19.33
C LEU A 51 -22.68 -6.60 18.15
N ALA A 52 -23.49 -5.55 18.27
CA ALA A 52 -23.71 -4.60 17.17
C ALA A 52 -22.43 -3.89 16.75
N ASP A 53 -21.56 -3.55 17.69
CA ASP A 53 -20.28 -2.90 17.41
C ASP A 53 -19.33 -3.81 16.63
N GLU A 54 -19.33 -5.08 16.97
CA GLU A 54 -18.57 -6.08 16.23
C GLU A 54 -19.08 -6.22 14.77
N ALA A 55 -20.39 -6.30 14.59
CA ALA A 55 -20.99 -6.36 13.27
C ALA A 55 -20.68 -5.11 12.42
N ARG A 56 -20.68 -3.91 13.03
CA ARG A 56 -20.28 -2.67 12.35
C ARG A 56 -18.83 -2.73 11.84
N LEU A 57 -17.90 -3.18 12.68
CA LEU A 57 -16.49 -3.34 12.27
C LEU A 57 -16.33 -4.44 11.21
N ALA A 58 -17.06 -5.55 11.35
CA ALA A 58 -17.01 -6.69 10.43
C ALA A 58 -17.44 -6.29 9.01
N ILE A 59 -18.43 -5.43 8.83
CA ILE A 59 -18.83 -4.89 7.52
C ILE A 59 -17.63 -4.21 6.82
N GLY A 60 -16.96 -3.29 7.50
CA GLY A 60 -15.81 -2.58 6.91
C GLY A 60 -14.64 -3.52 6.61
N ARG A 61 -14.37 -4.47 7.49
CA ARG A 61 -13.33 -5.49 7.30
C ARG A 61 -13.67 -6.43 6.13
N ALA A 62 -14.93 -6.82 5.98
CA ALA A 62 -15.38 -7.63 4.85
C ALA A 62 -15.25 -6.88 3.52
N TYR A 63 -15.49 -5.56 3.50
CA TYR A 63 -15.18 -4.74 2.31
C TYR A 63 -13.69 -4.76 1.95
N VAL A 64 -12.77 -4.67 2.93
CA VAL A 64 -11.33 -4.76 2.65
C VAL A 64 -10.95 -6.13 2.09
N ARG A 65 -11.46 -7.24 2.69
CA ARG A 65 -11.21 -8.60 2.21
C ARG A 65 -11.78 -8.86 0.82
N GLY A 66 -12.95 -8.28 0.54
CA GLY A 66 -13.61 -8.32 -0.76
C GLY A 66 -13.01 -7.37 -1.80
N GLU A 67 -11.80 -6.85 -1.57
CA GLU A 67 -11.08 -5.95 -2.47
C GLU A 67 -11.86 -4.67 -2.83
N GLN A 68 -12.69 -4.17 -1.90
CA GLN A 68 -13.48 -2.95 -2.03
C GLN A 68 -13.01 -1.86 -1.04
N PRO A 69 -11.78 -1.38 -1.15
CA PRO A 69 -11.20 -0.48 -0.14
C PRO A 69 -11.88 0.88 -0.07
N ASP A 70 -12.45 1.37 -1.16
CA ASP A 70 -13.19 2.64 -1.16
C ASP A 70 -14.51 2.52 -0.37
N ALA A 71 -15.20 1.40 -0.50
CA ALA A 71 -16.40 1.12 0.29
C ALA A 71 -16.06 0.93 1.78
N ALA A 72 -14.94 0.27 2.08
CA ALA A 72 -14.43 0.14 3.43
C ALA A 72 -14.11 1.51 4.04
N GLU A 73 -13.40 2.37 3.31
CA GLU A 73 -13.06 3.72 3.76
C GLU A 73 -14.31 4.54 4.05
N ALA A 74 -15.28 4.57 3.13
CA ALA A 74 -16.55 5.26 3.32
C ALA A 74 -17.32 4.75 4.54
N HIS A 75 -17.34 3.43 4.74
CA HIS A 75 -17.99 2.82 5.90
C HIS A 75 -17.30 3.20 7.22
N PHE A 76 -15.97 3.11 7.31
CA PHE A 76 -15.26 3.49 8.54
C PHE A 76 -15.34 4.99 8.82
N LEU A 77 -15.38 5.84 7.80
CA LEU A 77 -15.62 7.28 7.98
C LEU A 77 -17.01 7.53 8.58
N SER A 78 -18.06 6.83 8.11
CA SER A 78 -19.40 6.96 8.71
C SER A 78 -19.46 6.52 10.18
N LEU A 79 -18.68 5.48 10.56
CA LEU A 79 -18.57 5.07 11.95
C LEU A 79 -17.88 6.13 12.81
N ALA A 80 -16.88 6.83 12.27
CA ALA A 80 -16.15 7.87 12.98
C ALA A 80 -17.04 9.07 13.38
N GLU A 81 -18.20 9.24 12.75
CA GLU A 81 -19.16 10.29 13.03
C GLU A 81 -20.08 9.96 14.21
N LEU A 82 -20.16 8.68 14.64
CA LEU A 82 -21.08 8.23 15.66
C LEU A 82 -20.71 8.74 17.06
N SER A 83 -19.44 8.66 17.44
CA SER A 83 -18.94 9.12 18.73
C SER A 83 -17.41 9.33 18.71
N PRO A 84 -16.84 10.01 19.75
CA PRO A 84 -15.38 10.11 19.88
C PRO A 84 -14.67 8.75 19.96
N GLU A 85 -15.26 7.77 20.66
CA GLU A 85 -14.72 6.41 20.78
C GLU A 85 -14.72 5.70 19.42
N TRP A 86 -15.80 5.85 18.65
CA TRP A 86 -15.89 5.34 17.29
C TRP A 86 -14.88 6.01 16.38
N ARG A 87 -14.68 7.32 16.52
CA ARG A 87 -13.66 8.04 15.74
C ARG A 87 -12.27 7.43 15.92
N ALA A 88 -11.92 7.09 17.15
CA ALA A 88 -10.62 6.46 17.41
C ALA A 88 -10.53 5.05 16.81
N ARG A 89 -11.51 4.18 17.08
CA ARG A 89 -11.54 2.82 16.50
C ARG A 89 -11.52 2.86 14.97
N ALA A 90 -12.27 3.78 14.37
CA ALA A 90 -12.29 3.97 12.92
C ALA A 90 -10.94 4.39 12.36
N GLN A 91 -10.11 5.16 13.08
CA GLN A 91 -8.76 5.53 12.60
C GLN A 91 -7.84 4.33 12.45
N LEU A 92 -7.92 3.34 13.34
CA LEU A 92 -7.16 2.09 13.20
C LEU A 92 -7.59 1.32 11.94
N GLU A 93 -8.89 1.13 11.77
CA GLU A 93 -9.45 0.39 10.64
C GLU A 93 -9.28 1.15 9.30
N LEU A 94 -9.38 2.47 9.32
CA LEU A 94 -9.02 3.33 8.17
C LEU A 94 -7.55 3.17 7.79
N GLY A 95 -6.66 3.10 8.77
CA GLY A 95 -5.25 2.85 8.53
C GLY A 95 -5.03 1.52 7.80
N TRP A 96 -5.68 0.46 8.23
CA TRP A 96 -5.63 -0.83 7.57
C TRP A 96 -6.23 -0.81 6.16
N ALA A 97 -7.44 -0.26 6.00
CA ALA A 97 -8.11 -0.16 4.70
C ALA A 97 -7.30 0.65 3.68
N ARG A 98 -6.74 1.79 4.09
CA ARG A 98 -5.90 2.65 3.24
C ARG A 98 -4.59 1.98 2.86
N TYR A 99 -3.95 1.26 3.80
CA TYR A 99 -2.77 0.48 3.50
C TYR A 99 -3.07 -0.63 2.49
N ALA A 100 -4.16 -1.37 2.68
CA ALA A 100 -4.61 -2.40 1.76
C ALA A 100 -4.91 -1.85 0.34
N ALA A 101 -5.38 -0.60 0.26
CA ALA A 101 -5.59 0.15 -0.99
C ALA A 101 -4.29 0.69 -1.62
N GLY A 102 -3.11 0.49 -1.00
CA GLY A 102 -1.84 1.07 -1.45
C GLY A 102 -1.69 2.57 -1.16
N ARG A 103 -2.58 3.16 -0.34
CA ARG A 103 -2.58 4.58 0.06
C ARG A 103 -1.74 4.78 1.33
N SER A 104 -0.44 4.48 1.25
CA SER A 104 0.44 4.40 2.43
C SER A 104 0.48 5.69 3.24
N GLN A 105 0.57 6.86 2.61
CA GLN A 105 0.57 8.16 3.31
C GLN A 105 -0.73 8.40 4.10
N ALA A 106 -1.87 8.11 3.50
CA ALA A 106 -3.16 8.23 4.18
C ALA A 106 -3.30 7.21 5.33
N ALA A 107 -2.74 5.99 5.16
CA ALA A 107 -2.67 4.98 6.20
C ALA A 107 -1.80 5.45 7.37
N THR A 108 -0.60 5.94 7.10
CA THR A 108 0.33 6.51 8.09
C THR A 108 -0.34 7.62 8.91
N PHE A 109 -1.06 8.53 8.25
CA PHE A 109 -1.78 9.59 8.94
C PHE A 109 -2.86 9.05 9.89
N ALA A 110 -3.68 8.11 9.44
CA ALA A 110 -4.75 7.52 10.25
C ALA A 110 -4.18 6.75 11.46
N LEU A 111 -3.16 5.91 11.24
CA LEU A 111 -2.52 5.11 12.28
C LEU A 111 -1.83 5.98 13.33
N ARG A 112 -1.11 7.02 12.91
CA ARG A 112 -0.52 8.00 13.84
C ARG A 112 -1.59 8.76 14.61
N SER A 113 -2.74 9.08 14.01
CA SER A 113 -3.85 9.72 14.68
C SER A 113 -4.46 8.82 15.74
N PHE A 114 -4.64 7.53 15.45
CA PHE A 114 -5.06 6.53 16.43
C PHE A 114 -4.06 6.42 17.59
N LEU A 115 -2.77 6.28 17.29
CA LEU A 115 -1.74 6.13 18.33
C LEU A 115 -1.63 7.36 19.25
N ARG A 116 -1.85 8.58 18.74
CA ARG A 116 -1.91 9.78 19.57
C ARG A 116 -3.11 9.81 20.52
N TRP A 117 -4.23 9.27 20.06
CA TRP A 117 -5.45 9.21 20.87
C TRP A 117 -5.40 8.10 21.93
N SER A 118 -4.81 6.94 21.60
CA SER A 118 -4.78 5.76 22.47
C SER A 118 -3.89 5.90 23.71
N ASP A 119 -3.30 7.05 23.92
CA ASP A 119 -2.55 7.50 25.11
C ASP A 119 -1.61 6.44 25.69
N SER A 120 -0.64 6.02 24.90
CA SER A 120 0.52 5.19 25.27
C SER A 120 0.24 3.86 26.00
N GLN A 121 -1.02 3.45 26.17
CA GLN A 121 -1.30 2.13 26.73
C GLN A 121 -0.92 1.02 25.74
N ALA A 122 -0.12 0.07 26.22
CA ALA A 122 0.22 -1.11 25.44
C ALA A 122 -0.97 -2.06 25.35
N THR A 123 -1.77 -1.93 24.31
CA THR A 123 -2.92 -2.80 24.01
C THR A 123 -2.67 -3.56 22.71
N ALA A 124 -3.47 -4.60 22.46
CA ALA A 124 -3.43 -5.32 21.18
C ALA A 124 -3.66 -4.38 19.98
N ASP A 125 -4.56 -3.40 20.13
CA ASP A 125 -4.87 -2.43 19.07
C ASP A 125 -3.73 -1.45 18.83
N THR A 126 -3.02 -0.99 19.86
CA THR A 126 -1.84 -0.13 19.68
C THR A 126 -0.68 -0.89 19.04
N ASP A 127 -0.49 -2.14 19.41
CA ASP A 127 0.54 -2.97 18.77
C ASP A 127 0.20 -3.31 17.32
N ARG A 128 -1.08 -3.58 17.00
CA ARG A 128 -1.57 -3.72 15.62
C ARG A 128 -1.36 -2.43 14.83
N ALA A 129 -1.68 -1.28 15.43
CA ALA A 129 -1.48 0.02 14.77
C ALA A 129 0.01 0.29 14.47
N ARG A 130 0.92 0.01 15.40
CA ARG A 130 2.37 0.14 15.21
C ARG A 130 2.89 -0.79 14.11
N TYR A 131 2.36 -2.01 14.06
CA TYR A 131 2.71 -2.98 13.04
C TYR A 131 2.31 -2.51 11.64
N LEU A 132 1.05 -2.12 11.46
CA LEU A 132 0.54 -1.58 10.20
C LEU A 132 1.26 -0.28 9.81
N LEU A 133 1.57 0.57 10.79
CA LEU A 133 2.35 1.79 10.57
C LEU A 133 3.76 1.48 10.05
N GLY A 134 4.43 0.50 10.60
CA GLY A 134 5.75 0.07 10.12
C GLY A 134 5.71 -0.36 8.65
N TRP A 135 4.71 -1.14 8.26
CA TRP A 135 4.53 -1.55 6.86
C TRP A 135 4.19 -0.38 5.92
N ALA A 136 3.32 0.53 6.35
CA ALA A 136 2.99 1.72 5.58
C ALA A 136 4.22 2.61 5.36
N LEU A 137 5.06 2.78 6.40
CA LEU A 137 6.30 3.55 6.32
C LEU A 137 7.35 2.90 5.42
N LEU A 138 7.48 1.56 5.42
CA LEU A 138 8.34 0.87 4.45
C LEU A 138 7.86 1.10 3.01
N ALA A 139 6.55 1.11 2.79
CA ALA A 139 5.99 1.42 1.48
C ALA A 139 6.24 2.88 1.05
N GLU A 140 6.39 3.81 2.01
CA GLU A 140 6.79 5.22 1.81
C GLU A 140 8.32 5.41 1.70
N ASP A 141 9.10 4.32 1.78
CA ASP A 141 10.56 4.35 1.76
C ASP A 141 11.22 4.94 3.03
N ASP A 142 10.47 5.02 4.13
CA ASP A 142 10.96 5.48 5.44
C ASP A 142 11.30 4.31 6.36
N GLY A 143 12.45 3.68 6.12
CA GLY A 143 12.93 2.55 6.93
C GLY A 143 13.25 2.93 8.37
N ALA A 144 13.68 4.15 8.64
CA ALA A 144 14.03 4.59 9.99
C ALA A 144 12.78 4.68 10.88
N ALA A 145 11.74 5.37 10.41
CA ALA A 145 10.48 5.46 11.14
C ALA A 145 9.77 4.09 11.23
N ALA A 146 9.89 3.24 10.20
CA ALA A 146 9.36 1.89 10.24
C ALA A 146 10.04 1.04 11.33
N ALA A 147 11.38 1.14 11.47
CA ALA A 147 12.12 0.44 12.51
C ALA A 147 11.71 0.89 13.91
N GLU A 148 11.44 2.18 14.11
CA GLU A 148 10.91 2.73 15.35
C GLU A 148 9.53 2.13 15.65
N ALA A 149 8.63 2.16 14.67
CA ALA A 149 7.29 1.59 14.82
C ALA A 149 7.32 0.09 15.19
N PHE A 150 8.11 -0.73 14.49
CA PHE A 150 8.23 -2.17 14.80
C PHE A 150 8.89 -2.41 16.15
N SER A 151 9.91 -1.64 16.54
CA SER A 151 10.59 -1.81 17.83
C SER A 151 9.68 -1.50 19.01
N SER A 152 8.72 -0.61 18.84
CA SER A 152 7.76 -0.17 19.86
C SER A 152 6.63 -1.18 20.13
N ILE A 153 6.51 -2.25 19.33
CA ILE A 153 5.54 -3.32 19.55
C ILE A 153 5.93 -4.12 20.80
N THR A 154 4.98 -4.40 21.68
CA THR A 154 5.25 -5.11 22.95
C THR A 154 4.92 -6.60 22.87
N SER A 155 3.86 -6.98 22.17
CA SER A 155 3.29 -8.31 22.18
C SER A 155 3.70 -9.21 21.01
N LEU A 156 4.63 -8.78 20.12
CA LEU A 156 5.09 -9.60 19.00
C LEU A 156 6.47 -10.21 19.32
N PRO A 157 6.57 -11.52 19.53
CA PRO A 157 7.85 -12.19 19.85
C PRO A 157 8.88 -12.05 18.72
N GLU A 158 8.44 -12.10 17.46
CA GLU A 158 9.30 -12.09 16.28
C GLU A 158 9.44 -10.70 15.62
N LYS A 159 9.30 -9.61 16.37
CA LYS A 159 9.46 -8.25 15.85
C LYS A 159 10.89 -7.91 15.41
N ARG A 160 11.89 -8.59 15.99
CA ARG A 160 13.31 -8.32 15.75
C ARG A 160 13.71 -8.42 14.28
N PRO A 161 13.34 -9.46 13.51
CA PRO A 161 13.68 -9.54 12.09
C PRO A 161 13.07 -8.40 11.25
N LEU A 162 11.83 -7.99 11.56
CA LEU A 162 11.19 -6.85 10.90
C LEU A 162 11.90 -5.53 11.22
N THR A 163 12.25 -5.33 12.49
CA THR A 163 12.98 -4.14 12.94
C THR A 163 14.36 -4.05 12.29
N GLU A 164 15.08 -5.17 12.19
CA GLU A 164 16.39 -5.25 11.54
C GLU A 164 16.29 -4.99 10.04
N ALA A 165 15.30 -5.56 9.36
CA ALA A 165 15.03 -5.31 7.96
C ALA A 165 14.71 -3.83 7.70
N ALA A 166 13.91 -3.20 8.53
CA ALA A 166 13.59 -1.78 8.43
C ALA A 166 14.83 -0.90 8.68
N ARG A 167 15.70 -1.25 9.63
CA ARG A 167 16.97 -0.54 9.87
C ARG A 167 17.93 -0.64 8.70
N SER A 168 17.95 -1.76 7.99
CA SER A 168 18.79 -1.96 6.81
C SER A 168 18.20 -1.34 5.53
N TRP A 169 16.98 -0.80 5.57
CA TRP A 169 16.29 -0.22 4.43
C TRP A 169 17.07 0.88 3.69
N PRO A 170 17.74 1.83 4.39
CA PRO A 170 18.57 2.84 3.72
C PRO A 170 19.76 2.26 2.96
N SER A 171 20.21 1.03 3.27
CA SER A 171 21.33 0.34 2.60
C SER A 171 20.90 -0.41 1.33
N LEU A 172 19.61 -0.41 0.96
CA LEU A 172 19.16 -0.98 -0.31
C LEU A 172 19.91 -0.31 -1.48
N PRO A 173 20.30 -1.09 -2.51
CA PRO A 173 20.99 -0.55 -3.67
C PRO A 173 20.14 0.53 -4.34
N ARG A 174 20.74 1.72 -4.57
CA ARG A 174 20.05 2.85 -5.20
C ARG A 174 20.86 3.46 -6.32
N LYS A 175 20.18 3.95 -7.34
CA LYS A 175 20.74 4.75 -8.40
C LYS A 175 20.32 6.21 -8.25
N SER A 176 21.26 7.13 -8.35
CA SER A 176 20.94 8.56 -8.30
C SER A 176 20.34 9.02 -9.63
N PRO A 177 19.08 9.52 -9.66
CA PRO A 177 18.51 10.08 -10.89
C PRO A 177 19.28 11.30 -11.39
N LEU A 178 19.80 12.13 -10.47
CA LEU A 178 20.63 13.29 -10.82
C LEU A 178 21.92 12.84 -11.49
N LEU A 179 22.60 11.83 -10.95
CA LEU A 179 23.84 11.31 -11.54
C LEU A 179 23.58 10.66 -12.90
N ALA A 180 22.47 9.92 -13.04
CA ALA A 180 22.06 9.35 -14.33
C ALA A 180 21.87 10.44 -15.39
N GLY A 181 21.20 11.54 -15.03
CA GLY A 181 21.02 12.71 -15.90
C GLY A 181 22.32 13.39 -16.25
N LEU A 182 23.18 13.66 -15.27
CA LEU A 182 24.49 14.30 -15.49
C LEU A 182 25.41 13.46 -16.38
N LEU A 183 25.46 12.15 -16.15
CA LEU A 183 26.24 11.24 -16.99
C LEU A 183 25.71 11.20 -18.44
N SER A 184 24.40 11.43 -18.64
CA SER A 184 23.78 11.43 -19.97
C SER A 184 24.18 12.63 -20.85
N VAL A 185 24.95 13.60 -20.32
CA VAL A 185 25.64 14.60 -21.14
C VAL A 185 26.56 13.92 -22.15
N VAL A 186 27.14 12.79 -21.79
CA VAL A 186 27.73 11.85 -22.75
C VAL A 186 26.64 10.87 -23.18
N PRO A 187 26.23 10.87 -24.47
CA PRO A 187 25.13 10.02 -24.92
C PRO A 187 25.31 8.57 -24.53
N GLY A 188 24.31 7.99 -23.86
CA GLY A 188 24.31 6.62 -23.41
C GLY A 188 24.96 6.34 -22.05
N ALA A 189 25.83 7.23 -21.53
CA ALA A 189 26.54 6.97 -20.27
C ALA A 189 25.60 6.87 -19.05
N GLY A 190 24.51 7.64 -19.03
CA GLY A 190 23.47 7.52 -18.01
C GLY A 190 22.78 6.15 -18.02
N HIS A 191 22.51 5.60 -19.21
CA HIS A 191 21.93 4.26 -19.35
C HIS A 191 22.91 3.15 -18.91
N LEU A 192 24.21 3.30 -19.22
CA LEU A 192 25.24 2.39 -18.69
C LEU A 192 25.26 2.39 -17.16
N TYR A 193 25.19 3.59 -16.54
CA TYR A 193 25.16 3.73 -15.08
C TYR A 193 23.97 3.01 -14.44
N ILE A 194 22.80 3.06 -15.05
CA ILE A 194 21.60 2.39 -14.51
C ILE A 194 21.54 0.90 -14.80
N GLY A 195 22.45 0.36 -15.62
CA GLY A 195 22.54 -1.06 -15.96
C GLY A 195 21.80 -1.44 -17.25
N GLU A 196 21.59 -0.49 -18.15
CA GLU A 196 20.95 -0.68 -19.46
C GLU A 196 21.97 -0.52 -20.61
N PRO A 197 22.96 -1.42 -20.76
CA PRO A 197 24.06 -1.22 -21.69
C PRO A 197 23.64 -1.19 -23.16
N LEU A 198 22.64 -1.98 -23.54
CA LEU A 198 22.17 -2.00 -24.93
C LEU A 198 21.49 -0.68 -25.32
N ILE A 199 20.71 -0.11 -24.40
CA ILE A 199 20.07 1.20 -24.62
C ILE A 199 21.14 2.29 -24.64
N GLY A 200 22.13 2.20 -23.76
CA GLY A 200 23.27 3.13 -23.73
C GLY A 200 24.07 3.13 -25.04
N LEU A 201 24.40 1.95 -25.58
CA LEU A 201 25.08 1.84 -26.86
C LEU A 201 24.24 2.34 -28.03
N ALA A 202 22.94 2.02 -28.05
CA ALA A 202 22.03 2.54 -29.05
C ALA A 202 21.93 4.08 -29.00
N ALA A 203 21.84 4.66 -27.79
CA ALA A 203 21.83 6.11 -27.62
C ALA A 203 23.13 6.75 -28.14
N LEU A 204 24.29 6.17 -27.82
CA LEU A 204 25.56 6.63 -28.32
C LEU A 204 25.62 6.57 -29.86
N GLY A 205 25.20 5.46 -30.46
CA GLY A 205 25.21 5.25 -31.91
C GLY A 205 24.31 6.24 -32.66
N TRP A 206 23.06 6.41 -32.21
CA TRP A 206 22.12 7.33 -32.83
C TRP A 206 22.54 8.80 -32.69
N ASN A 207 22.92 9.24 -31.49
CA ASN A 207 23.41 10.62 -31.29
C ASN A 207 24.69 10.87 -32.13
N GLY A 208 25.59 9.90 -32.20
CA GLY A 208 26.78 10.01 -33.07
C GLY A 208 26.41 10.14 -34.55
N LEU A 209 25.43 9.37 -35.03
CA LEU A 209 24.98 9.40 -36.42
C LEU A 209 24.30 10.77 -36.72
N PHE A 210 23.41 11.26 -35.88
CA PHE A 210 22.75 12.55 -36.06
C PHE A 210 23.74 13.71 -36.00
N SER A 211 24.66 13.70 -35.04
CA SER A 211 25.72 14.70 -34.93
C SER A 211 26.64 14.71 -36.17
N PHE A 212 27.00 13.54 -36.69
CA PHE A 212 27.77 13.44 -37.91
C PHE A 212 27.00 13.96 -39.13
N ALA A 213 25.73 13.56 -39.29
CA ALA A 213 24.88 14.04 -40.41
C ALA A 213 24.65 15.55 -40.33
N LEU A 214 24.47 16.08 -39.12
CA LEU A 214 24.35 17.54 -38.91
C LEU A 214 25.65 18.26 -39.32
N TYR A 215 26.79 17.79 -38.86
CA TYR A 215 28.09 18.34 -39.27
C TYR A 215 28.30 18.35 -40.75
N GLU A 216 28.00 17.23 -41.44
CA GLU A 216 28.16 17.11 -42.87
C GLU A 216 27.18 18.04 -43.66
N SER A 217 25.94 18.22 -43.15
CA SER A 217 24.97 19.12 -43.75
C SER A 217 25.39 20.58 -43.64
N ILE A 218 25.97 20.99 -42.50
CA ILE A 218 26.54 22.33 -42.32
C ILE A 218 27.73 22.54 -43.29
N ARG A 219 28.61 21.55 -43.39
CA ARG A 219 29.79 21.62 -44.26
C ARG A 219 29.45 21.72 -45.74
N ARG A 220 28.28 21.22 -46.13
CA ARG A 220 27.75 21.30 -47.53
C ARG A 220 26.79 22.45 -47.80
N ASP A 221 26.69 23.40 -46.86
CA ASP A 221 25.78 24.56 -46.95
C ASP A 221 24.30 24.17 -47.08
N GLN A 222 23.90 22.97 -46.61
CA GLN A 222 22.52 22.47 -46.67
C GLN A 222 21.74 22.94 -45.42
N VAL A 223 21.50 24.25 -45.29
CA VAL A 223 20.95 24.90 -44.11
C VAL A 223 19.61 24.26 -43.66
N GLY A 224 18.68 24.02 -44.61
CA GLY A 224 17.37 23.42 -44.27
C GLY A 224 17.48 22.04 -43.66
N VAL A 225 18.40 21.20 -44.19
CA VAL A 225 18.66 19.84 -43.65
C VAL A 225 19.35 19.93 -42.30
N ALA A 226 20.30 20.85 -42.14
CA ALA A 226 21.00 21.06 -40.88
C ALA A 226 20.04 21.47 -39.73
N VAL A 227 19.09 22.39 -40.02
CA VAL A 227 18.07 22.81 -39.05
C VAL A 227 17.17 21.64 -38.65
N LEU A 228 16.71 20.83 -39.64
CA LEU A 228 15.88 19.67 -39.37
C LEU A 228 16.61 18.63 -38.51
N LEU A 229 17.86 18.26 -38.88
CA LEU A 229 18.67 17.32 -38.14
C LEU A 229 19.01 17.79 -36.72
N GLY A 230 19.32 19.10 -36.57
CA GLY A 230 19.57 19.67 -35.25
C GLY A 230 18.34 19.65 -34.34
N ALA A 231 17.14 19.90 -34.90
CA ALA A 231 15.91 19.78 -34.12
C ALA A 231 15.62 18.33 -33.72
N LEU A 232 15.82 17.36 -34.63
CA LEU A 232 15.64 15.94 -34.32
C LEU A 232 16.66 15.46 -33.29
N GLU A 233 17.93 15.87 -33.41
CA GLU A 233 18.98 15.54 -32.44
C GLU A 233 18.65 16.10 -31.07
N LEU A 234 18.19 17.34 -30.96
CA LEU A 234 17.81 17.96 -29.69
C LEU A 234 16.69 17.17 -28.99
N ILE A 235 15.65 16.78 -29.76
CA ILE A 235 14.55 15.99 -29.22
C ILE A 235 15.05 14.61 -28.75
N TRP A 236 15.83 13.93 -29.59
CA TRP A 236 16.37 12.62 -29.27
C TRP A 236 17.33 12.66 -28.07
N TYR A 237 18.23 13.61 -28.06
CA TYR A 237 19.21 13.80 -26.98
C TYR A 237 18.54 14.08 -25.63
N THR A 238 17.57 15.01 -25.61
CA THR A 238 16.80 15.28 -24.37
C THR A 238 16.01 14.04 -23.92
N GLY A 239 15.46 13.28 -24.87
CA GLY A 239 14.78 12.02 -24.62
C GLY A 239 15.69 10.98 -23.95
N THR A 240 16.94 10.86 -24.37
CA THR A 240 17.91 9.92 -23.76
C THR A 240 18.28 10.33 -22.33
N ILE A 241 18.44 11.62 -22.05
CA ILE A 241 18.69 12.13 -20.69
C ILE A 241 17.49 11.81 -19.79
N PHE A 242 16.27 12.12 -20.24
CA PHE A 242 15.06 11.85 -19.49
C PHE A 242 14.86 10.34 -19.26
N GLY A 243 15.18 9.51 -20.26
CA GLY A 243 15.14 8.05 -20.17
C GLY A 243 16.04 7.51 -19.06
N ALA A 244 17.28 7.99 -18.97
CA ALA A 244 18.22 7.57 -17.94
C ALA A 244 17.76 8.00 -16.52
N VAL A 245 17.23 9.21 -16.37
CA VAL A 245 16.68 9.71 -15.11
C VAL A 245 15.49 8.86 -14.65
N SER A 246 14.54 8.62 -15.57
CA SER A 246 13.37 7.78 -15.31
C SER A 246 13.75 6.33 -15.01
N GLY A 247 14.74 5.81 -15.71
CA GLY A 247 15.30 4.47 -15.49
C GLY A 247 15.89 4.33 -14.08
N ALA A 248 16.63 5.32 -13.58
CA ALA A 248 17.13 5.32 -12.21
C ALA A 248 15.99 5.32 -11.17
N GLN A 249 14.94 6.10 -11.40
CA GLN A 249 13.76 6.11 -10.52
C GLN A 249 13.03 4.76 -10.54
N LYS A 250 12.87 4.16 -11.73
CA LYS A 250 12.28 2.84 -11.89
C LYS A 250 13.10 1.77 -11.16
N TYR A 251 14.42 1.77 -11.33
CA TYR A 251 15.33 0.85 -10.62
C TYR A 251 15.12 0.93 -9.10
N ASN A 252 15.13 2.13 -8.54
CA ASN A 252 14.94 2.33 -7.10
C ASN A 252 13.57 1.83 -6.60
N ARG A 253 12.52 2.07 -7.38
CA ARG A 253 11.18 1.57 -7.07
C ARG A 253 11.13 0.05 -7.10
N ASP A 254 11.73 -0.57 -8.12
CA ASP A 254 11.71 -2.03 -8.31
C ASP A 254 12.50 -2.73 -7.19
N VAL A 255 13.66 -2.21 -6.79
CA VAL A 255 14.43 -2.70 -5.63
C VAL A 255 13.61 -2.63 -4.35
N ARG A 256 12.93 -1.50 -4.11
CA ARG A 256 12.05 -1.34 -2.93
C ARG A 256 10.89 -2.33 -2.94
N LEU A 257 10.21 -2.48 -4.09
CA LEU A 257 9.10 -3.42 -4.20
C LEU A 257 9.54 -4.87 -3.99
N GLN A 258 10.70 -5.27 -4.52
CA GLN A 258 11.27 -6.60 -4.28
C GLN A 258 11.59 -6.82 -2.80
N ALA A 259 12.16 -5.83 -2.13
CA ALA A 259 12.46 -5.91 -0.70
C ALA A 259 11.17 -6.03 0.14
N LEU A 260 10.13 -5.24 -0.17
CA LEU A 260 8.81 -5.35 0.47
C LEU A 260 8.19 -6.73 0.26
N GLU A 261 8.20 -7.24 -0.97
CA GLU A 261 7.63 -8.54 -1.29
C GLU A 261 8.40 -9.66 -0.58
N GLY A 262 9.72 -9.58 -0.54
CA GLY A 262 10.55 -10.51 0.25
C GLY A 262 10.22 -10.52 1.75
N LEU A 263 9.78 -9.40 2.33
CA LEU A 263 9.28 -9.37 3.70
C LEU A 263 7.86 -9.94 3.80
N ARG A 264 6.97 -9.63 2.85
CA ARG A 264 5.57 -10.13 2.82
C ARG A 264 5.49 -11.65 2.72
N THR A 265 6.43 -12.30 2.03
CA THR A 265 6.50 -13.77 1.98
C THR A 265 6.82 -14.41 3.33
N ARG A 266 7.35 -13.64 4.28
CA ARG A 266 7.74 -14.10 5.61
C ARG A 266 6.79 -13.64 6.71
N PHE A 267 6.15 -12.49 6.53
CA PHE A 267 5.31 -11.84 7.53
C PHE A 267 4.00 -11.40 6.90
N ASN A 268 2.90 -11.62 7.60
CA ASN A 268 1.60 -11.10 7.17
C ASN A 268 1.57 -9.57 7.35
N ASP A 269 1.62 -8.82 6.26
CA ASP A 269 1.61 -7.35 6.29
C ASP A 269 0.21 -6.74 6.49
N ARG A 270 -0.84 -7.58 6.44
CA ARG A 270 -2.24 -7.14 6.55
C ARG A 270 -3.01 -7.91 7.64
N PRO A 271 -2.54 -7.94 8.89
CA PRO A 271 -3.20 -8.72 9.93
C PRO A 271 -4.56 -8.12 10.27
N GLU A 272 -5.59 -8.94 10.19
CA GLU A 272 -6.94 -8.60 10.63
C GLU A 272 -7.09 -8.72 12.14
N THR A 273 -6.40 -9.70 12.70
CA THR A 273 -6.35 -9.99 14.12
C THR A 273 -4.95 -9.77 14.67
N TRP A 274 -4.85 -9.55 15.96
CA TRP A 274 -3.57 -9.39 16.62
C TRP A 274 -3.38 -10.50 17.68
N PRO A 275 -2.24 -11.15 17.75
CA PRO A 275 -1.07 -11.04 16.87
C PRO A 275 -1.31 -11.57 15.45
N PRO A 276 -0.49 -11.14 14.45
CA PRO A 276 -0.63 -11.62 13.08
C PRO A 276 -0.41 -13.13 12.98
N SER A 277 -1.29 -13.81 12.25
CA SER A 277 -1.08 -15.22 11.94
C SER A 277 0.16 -15.39 11.06
N PRO A 278 0.92 -16.49 11.24
CA PRO A 278 2.04 -16.78 10.32
C PRO A 278 1.53 -16.93 8.88
N VAL A 279 2.34 -16.53 7.93
CA VAL A 279 2.03 -16.76 6.50
C VAL A 279 1.99 -18.27 6.27
N SER A 280 0.83 -18.80 5.90
CA SER A 280 0.71 -20.20 5.47
C SER A 280 1.58 -20.40 4.21
N ARG A 281 2.56 -21.29 4.30
CA ARG A 281 3.41 -21.67 3.18
C ARG A 281 2.68 -22.54 2.18
#